data_3680ff4c5dd8de88fa0efc898ae0fae1
#
_entry.id   3680ff4c5dd8de88fa0efc898ae0fae1
#
_cell.length_a   1.000
_cell.length_b   1.000
_cell.length_c   1.000
_cell.angle_alpha   90.00
_cell.angle_beta   90.00
_cell.angle_gamma   90.00
#
_symmetry.space_group_name_H-M   'P 1'
#
loop_
_entity.id
_entity.type
_entity.pdbx_description
1 polymer ?
#
loop_
_entity_poly.entity_id
_entity_poly.type
_entity_poly.pdbx_seq_one_letter_code
_entity_poly.pdbx_strand_id
1 'polypeptide(L)'
;QSDVLTNVDNPVVLQNEGVNGFTSTYTDEATGKTYRFNVNSQTLLGSSFNPELAYEWGLVEGNSGIWLERYDVWGTGLTLRRTPYNGRNYEYISEDPMLTNRIGYGIIKGCNEKGILNGAKHIGFNDQEHNRNGVAAYMNEQKMRETDLRGFQGALEDAQAMAVMVAFNRIGATNASHHVGMLKTILRDEWGYTGVISTDMMNNSYYFTPESMIMATVTQVADFGGNDNHINLGDGGVDATWAYISEASVKNDATLVNQARENLKYQLYTFANSAVMNVSTVRVDTWWDKALKAARTVSGVATGVCVLAWLVFSLMPEKKKEEE
;
A
#
# COMPACT_ATOMS: atom_id res chain seq x y z
N GLN A 1 -2.22 5.69 -9.40
CA GLN A 1 -2.51 4.48 -8.60
C GLN A 1 -2.14 4.65 -7.13
N SER A 2 -1.06 5.39 -6.82
CA SER A 2 -0.71 5.77 -5.45
C SER A 2 -1.83 6.57 -4.77
N ASP A 3 -2.53 7.38 -5.51
CA ASP A 3 -3.59 8.26 -4.99
C ASP A 3 -4.79 7.50 -4.42
N VAL A 4 -5.01 6.28 -4.88
CA VAL A 4 -6.08 5.41 -4.35
C VAL A 4 -5.77 4.96 -2.93
N LEU A 5 -4.49 4.65 -2.64
CA LEU A 5 -4.04 4.19 -1.33
C LEU A 5 -3.85 5.32 -0.32
N THR A 6 -3.50 6.49 -0.80
CA THR A 6 -3.04 7.60 0.02
C THR A 6 -4.02 8.75 0.14
N ASN A 7 -5.19 8.64 -0.47
CA ASN A 7 -6.19 9.69 -0.34
C ASN A 7 -6.72 9.73 1.09
N VAL A 8 -6.14 10.60 1.89
CA VAL A 8 -6.53 10.87 3.29
C VAL A 8 -7.98 11.34 3.42
N ASP A 9 -8.56 11.85 2.36
CA ASP A 9 -9.96 12.27 2.33
C ASP A 9 -10.92 11.09 2.14
N ASN A 10 -10.38 9.88 1.92
CA ASN A 10 -11.19 8.68 1.84
C ASN A 10 -11.25 7.95 3.19
N PRO A 11 -12.30 8.11 3.95
CA PRO A 11 -12.44 7.51 5.27
C PRO A 11 -12.50 5.97 5.26
N VAL A 12 -12.85 5.34 4.13
CA VAL A 12 -12.92 3.87 4.04
C VAL A 12 -11.56 3.23 4.24
N VAL A 13 -10.51 3.82 3.64
CA VAL A 13 -9.16 3.27 3.73
C VAL A 13 -8.54 3.48 5.12
N LEU A 14 -8.84 4.63 5.74
CA LEU A 14 -8.13 5.07 6.95
C LEU A 14 -8.82 4.69 8.25
N GLN A 15 -10.11 4.48 8.23
CA GLN A 15 -10.91 4.40 9.47
C GLN A 15 -11.29 2.99 9.89
N ASN A 16 -10.86 1.98 9.16
CA ASN A 16 -11.03 0.61 9.60
C ASN A 16 -10.21 0.28 10.87
N GLU A 17 -9.43 1.22 11.34
CA GLU A 17 -8.62 1.13 12.55
C GLU A 17 -9.31 1.71 13.78
N GLY A 18 -10.51 2.25 13.63
CA GLY A 18 -11.21 2.90 14.74
C GLY A 18 -11.75 1.93 15.78
N VAL A 19 -11.78 2.36 17.03
CA VAL A 19 -12.38 1.63 18.17
C VAL A 19 -13.85 1.31 17.92
N ASN A 20 -14.53 2.14 17.16
CA ASN A 20 -15.97 2.05 16.87
C ASN A 20 -16.28 1.55 15.45
N GLY A 21 -15.29 0.95 14.77
CA GLY A 21 -15.41 0.67 13.35
C GLY A 21 -15.14 1.93 12.50
N PHE A 22 -15.40 1.86 11.22
CA PHE A 22 -15.27 3.03 10.38
C PHE A 22 -16.63 3.58 9.94
N THR A 23 -16.67 4.90 9.72
CA THR A 23 -17.79 5.58 9.08
C THR A 23 -17.28 6.29 7.84
N SER A 24 -17.90 6.03 6.71
CA SER A 24 -17.63 6.72 5.47
C SER A 24 -18.90 7.40 4.96
N THR A 25 -18.74 8.56 4.37
CA THR A 25 -19.83 9.25 3.69
C THR A 25 -19.47 9.48 2.23
N TYR A 26 -20.42 9.23 1.35
CA TYR A 26 -20.34 9.53 -0.07
C TYR A 26 -21.51 10.44 -0.44
N THR A 27 -21.25 11.55 -1.08
CA THR A 27 -22.28 12.42 -1.64
C THR A 27 -22.29 12.26 -3.16
N ASP A 28 -23.39 11.77 -3.67
CA ASP A 28 -23.64 11.68 -5.10
C ASP A 28 -23.85 13.09 -5.66
N GLU A 29 -22.92 13.54 -6.48
CA GLU A 29 -22.96 14.90 -7.06
C GLU A 29 -24.16 15.12 -7.98
N ALA A 30 -24.65 14.06 -8.64
CA ALA A 30 -25.78 14.16 -9.56
C ALA A 30 -27.12 14.35 -8.83
N THR A 31 -27.27 13.74 -7.66
CA THR A 31 -28.52 13.75 -6.88
C THR A 31 -28.42 14.60 -5.63
N GLY A 32 -27.23 15.00 -5.21
CA GLY A 32 -26.96 15.69 -3.93
C GLY A 32 -27.24 14.83 -2.70
N LYS A 33 -27.47 13.52 -2.88
CA LYS A 33 -27.83 12.63 -1.79
C LYS A 33 -26.57 12.08 -1.12
N THR A 34 -26.51 12.20 0.20
CA THR A 34 -25.42 11.66 1.00
C THR A 34 -25.78 10.27 1.53
N TYR A 35 -24.89 9.33 1.29
CA TYR A 35 -24.95 7.98 1.83
C TYR A 35 -23.91 7.84 2.93
N ARG A 36 -24.24 7.08 3.95
CA ARG A 36 -23.34 6.81 5.08
C ARG A 36 -23.15 5.30 5.21
N PHE A 37 -21.88 4.90 5.28
CA PHE A 37 -21.48 3.53 5.53
C PHE A 37 -20.88 3.44 6.93
N ASN A 38 -21.40 2.55 7.74
CA ASN A 38 -20.88 2.27 9.07
C ASN A 38 -20.62 0.78 9.19
N VAL A 39 -19.44 0.41 9.63
CA VAL A 39 -19.10 -0.97 9.99
C VAL A 39 -18.53 -1.00 11.40
N ASN A 40 -18.75 -2.10 12.08
CA ASN A 40 -18.23 -2.32 13.42
C ASN A 40 -16.71 -2.54 13.39
N SER A 41 -16.06 -2.36 14.54
CA SER A 41 -14.65 -2.69 14.67
C SER A 41 -14.42 -4.20 14.53
N GLN A 42 -13.23 -4.58 14.06
CA GLN A 42 -12.84 -5.98 13.95
C GLN A 42 -12.78 -6.68 15.32
N THR A 43 -12.48 -5.94 16.38
CA THR A 43 -12.55 -6.41 17.76
C THR A 43 -13.98 -6.88 18.12
N LEU A 44 -14.98 -6.07 17.78
CA LEU A 44 -16.38 -6.44 18.04
C LEU A 44 -16.81 -7.62 17.17
N LEU A 45 -16.37 -7.65 15.91
CA LEU A 45 -16.61 -8.75 15.01
C LEU A 45 -16.00 -10.07 15.55
N GLY A 46 -14.74 -10.01 16.03
CA GLY A 46 -14.09 -11.14 16.71
C GLY A 46 -14.87 -11.63 17.93
N SER A 47 -15.42 -10.70 18.72
CA SER A 47 -16.23 -11.03 19.91
C SER A 47 -17.57 -11.72 19.58
N SER A 48 -17.99 -11.71 18.33
CA SER A 48 -19.17 -12.44 17.87
C SER A 48 -18.94 -13.95 17.76
N PHE A 49 -17.69 -14.39 17.63
CA PHE A 49 -17.30 -15.78 17.33
C PHE A 49 -17.98 -16.35 16.08
N ASN A 50 -18.37 -15.50 15.14
CA ASN A 50 -19.18 -15.86 13.98
C ASN A 50 -18.43 -15.58 12.66
N PRO A 51 -17.82 -16.60 12.02
CA PRO A 51 -17.12 -16.42 10.74
C PRO A 51 -18.04 -16.08 9.57
N GLU A 52 -19.31 -16.50 9.59
CA GLU A 52 -20.29 -16.16 8.56
C GLU A 52 -20.61 -14.68 8.62
N LEU A 53 -20.75 -14.10 9.81
CA LEU A 53 -20.91 -12.66 9.99
C LEU A 53 -19.67 -11.89 9.51
N ALA A 54 -18.48 -12.47 9.71
CA ALA A 54 -17.24 -11.89 9.20
C ALA A 54 -17.19 -11.86 7.66
N TYR A 55 -17.71 -12.91 7.03
CA TYR A 55 -17.85 -12.93 5.57
C TYR A 55 -18.84 -11.86 5.05
N GLU A 56 -20.01 -11.75 5.66
CA GLU A 56 -20.97 -10.69 5.33
C GLU A 56 -20.39 -9.29 5.53
N TRP A 57 -19.61 -9.11 6.60
CA TRP A 57 -18.88 -7.88 6.86
C TRP A 57 -17.89 -7.56 5.73
N GLY A 58 -17.15 -8.57 5.25
CA GLY A 58 -16.25 -8.44 4.11
C GLY A 58 -16.97 -8.07 2.81
N LEU A 59 -18.17 -8.62 2.56
CA LEU A 59 -19.00 -8.22 1.43
C LEU A 59 -19.43 -6.75 1.51
N VAL A 60 -19.78 -6.27 2.70
CA VAL A 60 -20.15 -4.85 2.92
C VAL A 60 -18.95 -3.94 2.68
N GLU A 61 -17.77 -4.30 3.20
CA GLU A 61 -16.53 -3.55 2.97
C GLU A 61 -16.19 -3.51 1.48
N GLY A 62 -16.24 -4.66 0.80
CA GLY A 62 -15.99 -4.76 -0.62
C GLY A 62 -16.96 -3.94 -1.47
N ASN A 63 -18.26 -3.97 -1.17
CA ASN A 63 -19.26 -3.13 -1.83
C ASN A 63 -18.99 -1.63 -1.59
N SER A 64 -18.59 -1.26 -0.38
CA SER A 64 -18.24 0.14 -0.07
C SER A 64 -17.04 0.59 -0.88
N GLY A 65 -16.04 -0.27 -1.05
CA GLY A 65 -14.88 -0.02 -1.91
C GLY A 65 -15.27 0.27 -3.37
N ILE A 66 -16.16 -0.57 -3.95
CA ILE A 66 -16.67 -0.36 -5.31
C ILE A 66 -17.43 0.97 -5.41
N TRP A 67 -18.31 1.26 -4.48
CA TRP A 67 -19.11 2.49 -4.44
C TRP A 67 -18.27 3.76 -4.38
N LEU A 68 -17.15 3.70 -3.67
CA LEU A 68 -16.25 4.82 -3.47
C LEU A 68 -15.11 4.85 -4.51
N GLU A 69 -15.14 3.94 -5.48
CA GLU A 69 -14.06 3.77 -6.46
C GLU A 69 -12.68 3.58 -5.81
N ARG A 70 -12.66 2.83 -4.70
CA ARG A 70 -11.46 2.49 -3.91
C ARG A 70 -11.30 0.97 -3.93
N TYR A 71 -10.32 0.50 -4.67
CA TYR A 71 -10.16 -0.92 -4.98
C TYR A 71 -9.16 -1.63 -4.09
N ASP A 72 -8.56 -0.92 -3.17
CA ASP A 72 -7.77 -1.52 -2.11
C ASP A 72 -8.06 -0.90 -0.74
N VAL A 73 -7.97 -1.74 0.27
CA VAL A 73 -8.19 -1.41 1.68
C VAL A 73 -7.07 -2.04 2.49
N TRP A 74 -6.35 -1.26 3.26
CA TRP A 74 -5.33 -1.75 4.19
C TRP A 74 -5.92 -1.88 5.59
N GLY A 75 -6.71 -2.95 5.78
CA GLY A 75 -7.65 -2.97 6.89
C GLY A 75 -7.71 -4.19 7.77
N THR A 76 -7.61 -5.40 7.30
CA THR A 76 -7.79 -6.59 8.17
C THR A 76 -6.59 -6.81 9.09
N GLY A 77 -6.75 -6.42 10.36
CA GLY A 77 -5.74 -6.54 11.40
C GLY A 77 -5.69 -7.95 12.01
N LEU A 78 -4.68 -8.74 11.64
CA LEU A 78 -4.52 -10.14 12.04
C LEU A 78 -3.39 -10.38 13.04
N THR A 79 -2.67 -9.34 13.47
CA THR A 79 -1.72 -9.45 14.58
C THR A 79 -2.46 -9.87 15.84
N LEU A 80 -1.92 -10.83 16.59
CA LEU A 80 -2.56 -11.28 17.82
C LEU A 80 -2.41 -10.24 18.93
N ARG A 81 -3.47 -10.09 19.74
CA ARG A 81 -3.45 -9.27 20.95
C ARG A 81 -2.74 -9.98 22.10
N ARG A 82 -1.43 -10.17 21.97
CA ARG A 82 -0.64 -10.96 22.92
C ARG A 82 -0.41 -10.28 24.26
N THR A 83 -0.55 -8.96 24.30
CA THR A 83 -0.40 -8.16 25.51
C THR A 83 -1.44 -7.03 25.54
N PRO A 84 -1.99 -6.68 26.71
CA PRO A 84 -2.93 -5.57 26.83
C PRO A 84 -2.28 -4.22 26.57
N TYR A 85 -0.96 -4.14 26.55
CA TYR A 85 -0.19 -2.90 26.41
C TYR A 85 0.13 -2.53 24.96
N ASN A 86 -0.26 -3.34 23.98
CA ASN A 86 -0.09 -2.96 22.57
C ASN A 86 -1.05 -1.83 22.23
N GLY A 87 -0.54 -0.71 21.74
CA GLY A 87 -1.30 0.49 21.38
C GLY A 87 -2.31 0.28 20.24
N ARG A 88 -2.23 -0.84 19.51
CA ARG A 88 -3.10 -1.16 18.37
C ARG A 88 -4.07 -2.33 18.62
N ASN A 89 -4.24 -2.76 19.86
CA ASN A 89 -5.19 -3.83 20.18
C ASN A 89 -6.63 -3.53 19.75
N TYR A 90 -7.00 -2.26 19.61
CA TYR A 90 -8.34 -1.84 19.19
C TYR A 90 -8.69 -2.24 17.74
N GLU A 91 -7.68 -2.43 16.88
CA GLU A 91 -7.90 -2.80 15.47
C GLU A 91 -7.73 -4.30 15.20
N TYR A 92 -7.17 -5.06 16.15
CA TYR A 92 -6.91 -6.48 15.98
C TYR A 92 -8.10 -7.33 16.45
N ILE A 93 -8.27 -8.51 15.83
CA ILE A 93 -9.44 -9.36 16.04
C ILE A 93 -9.43 -9.98 17.43
N SER A 94 -8.38 -10.73 17.78
CA SER A 94 -8.34 -11.52 19.01
C SER A 94 -6.90 -11.82 19.45
N GLU A 95 -6.75 -12.30 20.68
CA GLU A 95 -5.56 -12.97 21.19
C GLU A 95 -5.48 -14.44 20.76
N ASP A 96 -6.62 -15.04 20.39
CA ASP A 96 -6.68 -16.44 19.95
C ASP A 96 -6.34 -16.57 18.46
N PRO A 97 -5.33 -17.40 18.11
CA PRO A 97 -4.90 -17.58 16.73
C PRO A 97 -5.95 -18.23 15.84
N MET A 98 -6.77 -19.14 16.36
CA MET A 98 -7.80 -19.81 15.57
C MET A 98 -9.00 -18.90 15.31
N LEU A 99 -9.42 -18.13 16.30
CA LEU A 99 -10.48 -17.15 16.13
C LEU A 99 -10.04 -16.06 15.12
N THR A 100 -8.82 -15.54 15.27
CA THR A 100 -8.26 -14.59 14.31
C THR A 100 -8.19 -15.16 12.90
N ASN A 101 -7.75 -16.41 12.75
CA ASN A 101 -7.72 -17.15 11.48
C ASN A 101 -9.11 -17.22 10.82
N ARG A 102 -10.14 -17.67 11.55
CA ARG A 102 -11.48 -17.89 11.01
C ARG A 102 -12.20 -16.61 10.67
N ILE A 103 -12.11 -15.60 11.52
CA ILE A 103 -12.70 -14.28 11.28
C ILE A 103 -11.96 -13.59 10.13
N GLY A 104 -10.62 -13.62 10.13
CA GLY A 104 -9.80 -13.06 9.04
C GLY A 104 -10.10 -13.72 7.68
N TYR A 105 -10.24 -15.05 7.66
CA TYR A 105 -10.69 -15.76 6.46
C TYR A 105 -12.02 -15.23 5.92
N GLY A 106 -13.03 -15.08 6.80
CA GLY A 106 -14.34 -14.57 6.41
C GLY A 106 -14.26 -13.18 5.77
N ILE A 107 -13.63 -12.23 6.45
CA ILE A 107 -13.46 -10.86 5.97
C ILE A 107 -12.80 -10.84 4.58
N ILE A 108 -11.66 -11.49 4.46
CA ILE A 108 -10.88 -11.51 3.21
C ILE A 108 -11.67 -12.14 2.07
N LYS A 109 -12.34 -13.27 2.33
CA LYS A 109 -13.16 -13.93 1.33
C LYS A 109 -14.27 -13.03 0.80
N GLY A 110 -14.98 -12.33 1.68
CA GLY A 110 -16.03 -11.39 1.29
C GLY A 110 -15.50 -10.23 0.43
N CYS A 111 -14.34 -9.65 0.81
CA CYS A 111 -13.69 -8.60 0.02
C CYS A 111 -13.23 -9.11 -1.35
N ASN A 112 -12.61 -10.30 -1.40
CA ASN A 112 -12.12 -10.89 -2.64
C ASN A 112 -13.26 -11.15 -3.65
N GLU A 113 -14.45 -11.57 -3.19
CA GLU A 113 -15.61 -11.76 -4.06
C GLU A 113 -16.08 -10.46 -4.74
N LYS A 114 -15.75 -9.32 -4.18
CA LYS A 114 -15.98 -8.00 -4.78
C LYS A 114 -14.78 -7.49 -5.59
N GLY A 115 -13.69 -8.25 -5.62
CA GLY A 115 -12.47 -7.86 -6.31
C GLY A 115 -11.71 -6.73 -5.61
N ILE A 116 -11.96 -6.51 -4.33
CA ILE A 116 -11.27 -5.49 -3.53
C ILE A 116 -10.04 -6.10 -2.88
N LEU A 117 -8.88 -5.48 -3.09
CA LEU A 117 -7.65 -5.83 -2.41
C LEU A 117 -7.77 -5.48 -0.93
N ASN A 118 -7.96 -6.47 -0.08
CA ASN A 118 -7.88 -6.27 1.36
C ASN A 118 -6.49 -6.69 1.85
N GLY A 119 -5.72 -5.71 2.32
CA GLY A 119 -4.37 -5.89 2.84
C GLY A 119 -4.39 -6.37 4.28
N ALA A 120 -4.26 -7.69 4.46
CA ALA A 120 -4.10 -8.30 5.77
C ALA A 120 -2.82 -7.78 6.46
N LYS A 121 -2.91 -7.33 7.72
CA LYS A 121 -1.79 -6.67 8.42
C LYS A 121 -1.69 -6.97 9.89
N HIS A 122 -0.55 -6.79 10.51
CA HIS A 122 0.80 -6.61 9.96
C HIS A 122 1.55 -7.91 10.15
N ILE A 123 1.89 -8.60 9.09
CA ILE A 123 2.62 -9.86 9.23
C ILE A 123 4.06 -9.58 9.65
N GLY A 124 4.56 -10.33 10.63
CA GLY A 124 5.90 -10.16 11.19
C GLY A 124 5.91 -9.65 12.63
N PHE A 125 4.82 -9.89 13.37
CA PHE A 125 4.74 -9.81 14.84
C PHE A 125 4.78 -8.37 15.38
N ASN A 126 3.86 -7.52 14.94
CA ASN A 126 3.70 -6.15 15.43
C ASN A 126 3.02 -6.13 16.82
N ASP A 127 3.69 -6.68 17.82
CA ASP A 127 3.14 -6.88 19.16
C ASP A 127 3.23 -5.66 20.07
N GLN A 128 3.98 -4.64 19.68
CA GLN A 128 4.08 -3.36 20.39
C GLN A 128 4.31 -2.20 19.43
N GLU A 129 3.79 -1.04 19.79
CA GLU A 129 3.96 0.20 19.03
C GLU A 129 5.18 1.01 19.47
N HIS A 130 5.55 0.91 20.75
CA HIS A 130 6.71 1.63 21.25
C HIS A 130 8.00 1.09 20.63
N ASN A 131 8.76 1.98 19.98
CA ASN A 131 10.00 1.64 19.25
C ASN A 131 9.82 0.56 18.16
N ARG A 132 8.63 0.43 17.58
CA ARG A 132 8.30 -0.63 16.61
C ARG A 132 9.27 -0.72 15.43
N ASN A 133 9.84 0.40 14.99
CA ASN A 133 10.82 0.43 13.91
C ASN A 133 12.16 -0.26 14.25
N GLY A 134 12.46 -0.43 15.52
CA GLY A 134 13.72 -1.01 15.98
C GLY A 134 13.56 -2.26 16.84
N VAL A 135 12.36 -2.55 17.33
CA VAL A 135 12.11 -3.70 18.20
C VAL A 135 12.30 -5.01 17.44
N ALA A 136 12.84 -6.01 18.12
CA ALA A 136 13.01 -7.35 17.57
C ALA A 136 12.14 -8.35 18.35
N ALA A 137 11.30 -9.09 17.61
CA ALA A 137 10.56 -10.21 18.16
C ALA A 137 11.41 -11.48 18.12
N TYR A 138 11.51 -12.16 19.24
CA TYR A 138 12.23 -13.44 19.36
C TYR A 138 11.26 -14.54 19.75
N MET A 139 11.23 -15.60 18.95
CA MET A 139 10.47 -16.81 19.22
C MET A 139 11.07 -17.97 18.46
N ASN A 140 10.77 -19.20 18.88
CA ASN A 140 11.09 -20.37 18.07
C ASN A 140 10.08 -20.54 16.92
N GLU A 141 10.44 -21.33 15.93
CA GLU A 141 9.61 -21.57 14.75
C GLU A 141 8.27 -22.21 15.08
N GLN A 142 8.22 -23.14 16.02
CA GLN A 142 6.98 -23.78 16.46
C GLN A 142 5.98 -22.72 16.97
N LYS A 143 6.40 -21.87 17.89
CA LYS A 143 5.57 -20.78 18.40
C LYS A 143 5.10 -19.86 17.27
N MET A 144 6.00 -19.50 16.39
CA MET A 144 5.70 -18.65 15.25
C MET A 144 4.59 -19.22 14.38
N ARG A 145 4.69 -20.50 14.01
CA ARG A 145 3.73 -21.18 13.13
C ARG A 145 2.41 -21.50 13.81
N GLU A 146 2.45 -21.98 15.05
CA GLU A 146 1.25 -22.42 15.77
C GLU A 146 0.41 -21.27 16.32
N THR A 147 1.00 -20.08 16.49
CA THR A 147 0.28 -18.93 17.04
C THR A 147 0.25 -17.76 16.09
N ASP A 148 1.34 -17.03 15.94
CA ASP A 148 1.34 -15.72 15.29
C ASP A 148 1.03 -15.83 13.78
N LEU A 149 1.67 -16.73 13.06
CA LEU A 149 1.36 -16.97 11.64
C LEU A 149 0.03 -17.71 11.47
N ARG A 150 -0.39 -18.49 12.46
CA ARG A 150 -1.68 -19.19 12.40
C ARG A 150 -2.85 -18.23 12.23
N GLY A 151 -2.79 -17.04 12.85
CA GLY A 151 -3.79 -15.99 12.67
C GLY A 151 -3.92 -15.51 11.24
N PHE A 152 -2.81 -15.48 10.50
CA PHE A 152 -2.78 -15.06 9.09
C PHE A 152 -3.11 -16.18 8.10
N GLN A 153 -2.94 -17.44 8.48
CA GLN A 153 -2.99 -18.55 7.55
C GLN A 153 -4.33 -18.64 6.81
N GLY A 154 -5.46 -18.48 7.51
CA GLY A 154 -6.78 -18.51 6.89
C GLY A 154 -6.98 -17.42 5.83
N ALA A 155 -6.45 -16.23 6.06
CA ALA A 155 -6.52 -15.12 5.12
C ALA A 155 -5.60 -15.33 3.91
N LEU A 156 -4.38 -15.80 4.11
CA LEU A 156 -3.34 -15.84 3.07
C LEU A 156 -3.30 -17.16 2.31
N GLU A 157 -3.42 -18.31 3.00
CA GLU A 157 -3.38 -19.63 2.38
C GLU A 157 -4.76 -20.04 1.85
N ASP A 158 -5.81 -19.96 2.69
CA ASP A 158 -7.13 -20.49 2.34
C ASP A 158 -7.96 -19.47 1.51
N ALA A 159 -8.02 -18.20 1.93
CA ALA A 159 -8.79 -17.17 1.24
C ALA A 159 -8.00 -16.46 0.14
N GLN A 160 -6.67 -16.62 0.07
CA GLN A 160 -5.80 -15.95 -0.91
C GLN A 160 -6.02 -14.43 -0.94
N ALA A 161 -5.80 -13.79 0.21
CA ALA A 161 -5.88 -12.33 0.30
C ALA A 161 -5.09 -11.67 -0.83
N MET A 162 -5.69 -10.69 -1.49
CA MET A 162 -5.03 -10.05 -2.64
C MET A 162 -3.81 -9.21 -2.22
N ALA A 163 -3.71 -8.83 -0.94
CA ALA A 163 -2.57 -8.12 -0.40
C ALA A 163 -2.27 -8.53 1.05
N VAL A 164 -1.01 -8.34 1.46
CA VAL A 164 -0.56 -8.44 2.85
C VAL A 164 0.46 -7.35 3.14
N MET A 165 0.35 -6.71 4.30
CA MET A 165 1.29 -5.69 4.75
C MET A 165 2.22 -6.26 5.80
N VAL A 166 3.51 -6.03 5.62
CA VAL A 166 4.58 -6.47 6.52
C VAL A 166 4.78 -5.47 7.66
N ALA A 167 5.07 -5.95 8.86
CA ALA A 167 5.32 -5.12 10.03
C ALA A 167 6.66 -4.37 9.96
N PHE A 168 6.77 -3.28 10.71
CA PHE A 168 8.01 -2.49 10.82
C PHE A 168 9.15 -3.17 11.55
N ASN A 169 8.82 -4.04 12.49
CA ASN A 169 9.78 -4.62 13.44
C ASN A 169 10.70 -5.65 12.79
N ARG A 170 11.65 -6.12 13.59
CA ARG A 170 12.54 -7.21 13.21
C ARG A 170 12.04 -8.54 13.77
N ILE A 171 12.34 -9.61 13.04
CA ILE A 171 12.23 -10.99 13.49
C ILE A 171 13.65 -11.44 13.79
N GLY A 172 13.98 -11.57 15.07
CA GLY A 172 15.37 -11.69 15.47
C GLY A 172 16.19 -10.48 15.01
N ALA A 173 17.27 -10.71 14.29
CA ALA A 173 18.12 -9.65 13.76
C ALA A 173 17.64 -9.06 12.41
N THR A 174 16.68 -9.71 11.75
CA THR A 174 16.27 -9.40 10.37
C THR A 174 14.97 -8.60 10.36
N ASN A 175 14.93 -7.47 9.64
CA ASN A 175 13.69 -6.72 9.46
C ASN A 175 12.65 -7.61 8.75
N ALA A 176 11.39 -7.50 9.15
CA ALA A 176 10.31 -8.31 8.62
C ALA A 176 10.16 -8.19 7.09
N SER A 177 10.40 -7.00 6.50
CA SER A 177 10.27 -6.76 5.05
C SER A 177 11.36 -7.41 4.19
N HIS A 178 12.43 -7.90 4.78
CA HIS A 178 13.43 -8.67 4.05
C HIS A 178 13.67 -10.08 4.63
N HIS A 179 12.73 -10.56 5.42
CA HIS A 179 12.83 -11.89 6.03
C HIS A 179 12.43 -12.98 5.04
N VAL A 180 13.40 -13.49 4.28
CA VAL A 180 13.20 -14.51 3.23
C VAL A 180 12.48 -15.76 3.78
N GLY A 181 12.85 -16.24 4.97
CA GLY A 181 12.20 -17.41 5.59
C GLY A 181 10.70 -17.23 5.79
N MET A 182 10.24 -16.05 6.20
CA MET A 182 8.81 -15.79 6.36
C MET A 182 8.14 -15.51 5.02
N LEU A 183 8.63 -14.52 4.26
CA LEU A 183 7.90 -14.00 3.11
C LEU A 183 8.02 -14.91 1.88
N LYS A 184 9.20 -15.49 1.64
CA LYS A 184 9.39 -16.40 0.53
C LYS A 184 9.08 -17.84 0.92
N THR A 185 9.78 -18.41 1.90
CA THR A 185 9.65 -19.83 2.19
C THR A 185 8.26 -20.17 2.72
N ILE A 186 7.77 -19.46 3.75
CA ILE A 186 6.45 -19.79 4.32
C ILE A 186 5.33 -19.29 3.41
N LEU A 187 5.26 -18.00 3.08
CA LEU A 187 4.13 -17.48 2.34
C LEU A 187 4.08 -17.98 0.90
N ARG A 188 5.19 -17.84 0.14
CA ARG A 188 5.19 -18.19 -1.29
C ARG A 188 5.29 -19.69 -1.53
N ASP A 189 6.29 -20.33 -0.92
CA ASP A 189 6.65 -21.69 -1.27
C ASP A 189 5.80 -22.73 -0.52
N GLU A 190 5.46 -22.50 0.77
CA GLU A 190 4.64 -23.45 1.54
C GLU A 190 3.14 -23.18 1.40
N TRP A 191 2.70 -21.92 1.57
CA TRP A 191 1.27 -21.55 1.52
C TRP A 191 0.76 -21.24 0.12
N GLY A 192 1.64 -21.16 -0.88
CA GLY A 192 1.27 -20.84 -2.26
C GLY A 192 0.63 -19.46 -2.42
N TYR A 193 0.94 -18.53 -1.53
CA TYR A 193 0.35 -17.19 -1.53
C TYR A 193 0.73 -16.41 -2.80
N THR A 194 -0.28 -15.93 -3.53
CA THR A 194 -0.10 -15.25 -4.83
C THR A 194 -0.34 -13.74 -4.79
N GLY A 195 -0.82 -13.20 -3.67
CA GLY A 195 -1.13 -11.76 -3.54
C GLY A 195 0.09 -10.85 -3.45
N VAL A 196 -0.17 -9.56 -3.45
CA VAL A 196 0.84 -8.51 -3.21
C VAL A 196 1.39 -8.61 -1.79
N ILE A 197 2.71 -8.52 -1.64
CA ILE A 197 3.37 -8.30 -0.36
C ILE A 197 3.87 -6.86 -0.34
N SER A 198 3.26 -6.03 0.49
CA SER A 198 3.65 -4.64 0.69
C SER A 198 4.43 -4.45 1.98
N THR A 199 5.35 -3.50 2.00
CA THR A 199 5.87 -3.01 3.27
C THR A 199 4.79 -2.21 4.01
N ASP A 200 4.98 -1.96 5.31
CA ASP A 200 4.36 -0.82 5.97
C ASP A 200 5.07 0.48 5.51
N MET A 201 4.65 1.64 6.00
CA MET A 201 5.21 2.94 5.62
C MET A 201 6.73 2.98 5.80
N MET A 202 7.46 3.31 4.74
CA MET A 202 8.92 3.18 4.71
C MET A 202 9.70 4.35 5.32
N ASN A 203 9.02 5.41 5.68
CA ASN A 203 9.62 6.66 6.13
C ASN A 203 10.51 6.59 7.39
N ASN A 204 10.62 5.44 8.04
CA ASN A 204 11.37 5.29 9.30
C ASN A 204 12.15 3.97 9.43
N SER A 205 12.43 3.27 8.33
CA SER A 205 13.05 1.93 8.42
C SER A 205 14.42 1.89 7.77
N TYR A 206 15.45 1.78 8.59
CA TYR A 206 16.86 1.88 8.17
C TYR A 206 17.60 0.53 8.05
N TYR A 207 16.87 -0.60 8.14
CA TYR A 207 17.51 -1.91 8.33
C TYR A 207 17.47 -2.84 7.12
N PHE A 208 17.15 -2.32 5.93
CA PHE A 208 17.02 -3.14 4.72
C PHE A 208 17.41 -2.37 3.46
N THR A 209 17.68 -3.10 2.40
CA THR A 209 17.92 -2.55 1.09
C THR A 209 16.81 -2.97 0.12
N PRO A 210 16.58 -2.22 -0.98
CA PRO A 210 15.64 -2.63 -2.02
C PRO A 210 15.91 -4.03 -2.56
N GLU A 211 17.18 -4.37 -2.75
CA GLU A 211 17.63 -5.69 -3.23
C GLU A 211 17.20 -6.80 -2.26
N SER A 212 17.37 -6.58 -0.94
CA SER A 212 16.95 -7.56 0.07
C SER A 212 15.43 -7.75 0.12
N MET A 213 14.66 -6.69 -0.10
CA MET A 213 13.20 -6.78 -0.22
C MET A 213 12.76 -7.54 -1.45
N ILE A 214 13.40 -7.30 -2.62
CA ILE A 214 13.11 -8.07 -3.84
C ILE A 214 13.36 -9.56 -3.57
N MET A 215 14.50 -9.91 -2.99
CA MET A 215 14.85 -11.29 -2.67
C MET A 215 13.90 -11.94 -1.66
N ALA A 216 13.30 -11.15 -0.78
CA ALA A 216 12.25 -11.58 0.13
C ALA A 216 10.84 -11.59 -0.49
N THR A 217 10.72 -11.39 -1.81
CA THR A 217 9.45 -11.40 -2.55
C THR A 217 8.48 -10.25 -2.25
N VAL A 218 8.96 -9.16 -1.66
CA VAL A 218 8.18 -7.93 -1.53
C VAL A 218 7.91 -7.37 -2.92
N THR A 219 6.64 -7.08 -3.20
CA THR A 219 6.18 -6.64 -4.52
C THR A 219 5.86 -5.15 -4.56
N GLN A 220 5.61 -4.55 -3.42
CA GLN A 220 5.23 -3.15 -3.29
C GLN A 220 5.89 -2.53 -2.07
N VAL A 221 6.37 -1.32 -2.23
CA VAL A 221 6.85 -0.48 -1.14
C VAL A 221 5.79 0.59 -0.87
N ALA A 222 5.26 0.63 0.35
CA ALA A 222 4.32 1.65 0.75
C ALA A 222 5.08 2.94 1.08
N ASP A 223 4.86 3.96 0.23
CA ASP A 223 5.35 5.31 0.46
C ASP A 223 4.16 6.26 0.47
N PHE A 224 3.88 6.84 1.61
CA PHE A 224 2.82 7.84 1.78
C PHE A 224 3.35 9.27 1.79
N GLY A 225 4.61 9.46 1.44
CA GLY A 225 5.23 10.77 1.30
C GLY A 225 4.66 11.51 0.08
N GLY A 226 3.65 12.32 0.28
CA GLY A 226 2.91 13.05 -0.76
C GLY A 226 3.68 14.14 -1.51
N ASN A 227 4.98 14.03 -1.67
CA ASN A 227 5.76 14.93 -2.51
C ASN A 227 6.84 14.14 -3.24
N ASP A 228 6.59 13.97 -4.53
CA ASP A 228 7.61 13.82 -5.55
C ASP A 228 8.80 12.91 -5.20
N ASN A 229 8.58 11.61 -5.30
CA ASN A 229 9.65 10.63 -5.47
C ASN A 229 10.55 10.33 -4.26
N HIS A 230 10.18 10.68 -3.06
CA HIS A 230 11.09 10.49 -1.95
C HIS A 230 10.46 9.68 -0.83
N ILE A 231 11.02 8.52 -0.59
CA ILE A 231 11.01 7.96 0.77
C ILE A 231 11.75 9.00 1.60
N ASN A 232 11.00 9.83 2.31
CA ASN A 232 11.59 10.80 3.20
C ASN A 232 12.14 10.06 4.42
N LEU A 233 13.41 9.71 4.37
CA LEU A 233 14.12 8.99 5.43
C LEU A 233 14.42 9.87 6.64
N GLY A 234 13.58 10.87 6.89
CA GLY A 234 13.70 11.79 8.01
C GLY A 234 14.80 12.83 7.81
N ASP A 235 14.82 13.81 8.70
CA ASP A 235 15.72 14.99 8.66
C ASP A 235 17.22 14.70 8.77
N GLY A 236 17.64 13.45 8.63
CA GLY A 236 19.01 13.00 8.76
C GLY A 236 19.86 13.08 7.51
N GLY A 237 19.36 13.60 6.40
CA GLY A 237 20.16 13.81 5.19
C GLY A 237 20.68 12.53 4.53
N VAL A 238 20.07 11.40 4.78
CA VAL A 238 20.38 10.17 4.05
C VAL A 238 19.78 10.31 2.67
N ASP A 239 20.64 10.31 1.67
CA ASP A 239 20.24 10.41 0.27
C ASP A 239 19.23 9.32 -0.05
N ALA A 240 18.00 9.71 -0.43
CA ALA A 240 16.90 8.81 -0.75
C ALA A 240 17.19 7.89 -1.96
N THR A 241 18.32 8.06 -2.60
CA THR A 241 18.74 7.27 -3.78
C THR A 241 18.85 5.77 -3.51
N TRP A 242 19.07 5.35 -2.27
CA TRP A 242 19.14 3.93 -1.95
C TRP A 242 17.77 3.23 -1.81
N ALA A 243 16.69 4.00 -1.67
CA ALA A 243 15.35 3.46 -1.64
C ALA A 243 14.83 3.09 -3.03
N TYR A 244 15.47 3.57 -4.07
CA TYR A 244 15.15 3.20 -5.45
C TYR A 244 16.04 2.07 -5.92
N ILE A 245 15.41 1.02 -6.42
CA ILE A 245 16.09 0.04 -7.25
C ILE A 245 16.45 0.77 -8.52
N SER A 246 17.68 1.21 -8.62
CA SER A 246 18.15 1.77 -9.86
C SER A 246 18.24 0.66 -10.91
N GLU A 247 17.90 0.95 -12.15
CA GLU A 247 18.15 0.04 -13.26
C GLU A 247 19.61 -0.47 -13.23
N ALA A 248 20.53 0.37 -12.81
CA ALA A 248 21.95 0.03 -12.70
C ALA A 248 22.26 -1.02 -11.62
N SER A 249 21.56 -1.01 -10.47
CA SER A 249 21.77 -1.99 -9.40
C SER A 249 21.19 -3.36 -9.74
N VAL A 250 20.08 -3.40 -10.48
CA VAL A 250 19.40 -4.64 -10.86
C VAL A 250 20.02 -5.26 -12.12
N LYS A 251 20.42 -4.45 -13.08
CA LYS A 251 20.83 -4.81 -14.43
C LYS A 251 21.99 -5.80 -14.51
N ASN A 252 22.88 -5.79 -13.53
CA ASN A 252 24.09 -6.61 -13.51
C ASN A 252 23.97 -7.87 -12.65
N ASP A 253 22.83 -8.07 -11.99
CA ASP A 253 22.55 -9.26 -11.18
C ASP A 253 21.36 -10.05 -11.75
N ALA A 254 21.68 -11.13 -12.46
CA ALA A 254 20.67 -11.98 -13.09
C ALA A 254 19.71 -12.62 -12.07
N THR A 255 20.17 -12.91 -10.86
CA THR A 255 19.33 -13.46 -9.79
C THR A 255 18.31 -12.44 -9.34
N LEU A 256 18.75 -11.21 -9.11
CA LEU A 256 17.88 -10.11 -8.70
C LEU A 256 16.85 -9.76 -9.80
N VAL A 257 17.28 -9.73 -11.08
CA VAL A 257 16.38 -9.53 -12.23
C VAL A 257 15.31 -10.62 -12.29
N ASN A 258 15.70 -11.88 -12.13
CA ASN A 258 14.74 -12.98 -12.17
C ASN A 258 13.75 -12.91 -11.00
N GLN A 259 14.22 -12.60 -9.79
CA GLN A 259 13.33 -12.44 -8.64
C GLN A 259 12.40 -11.24 -8.82
N ALA A 260 12.87 -10.12 -9.35
CA ALA A 260 12.03 -8.95 -9.65
C ALA A 260 10.93 -9.28 -10.67
N ARG A 261 11.22 -10.11 -11.68
CA ARG A 261 10.21 -10.59 -12.64
C ARG A 261 9.14 -11.47 -11.97
N GLU A 262 9.55 -12.35 -11.06
CA GLU A 262 8.60 -13.16 -10.29
C GLU A 262 7.71 -12.26 -9.40
N ASN A 263 8.30 -11.28 -8.74
CA ASN A 263 7.53 -10.31 -7.93
C ASN A 263 6.52 -9.53 -8.79
N LEU A 264 6.91 -9.11 -9.98
CA LEU A 264 6.01 -8.44 -10.92
C LEU A 264 4.85 -9.33 -11.36
N LYS A 265 5.06 -10.65 -11.52
CA LYS A 265 3.96 -11.59 -11.83
C LYS A 265 2.89 -11.58 -10.74
N TYR A 266 3.27 -11.62 -9.47
CA TYR A 266 2.33 -11.56 -8.35
C TYR A 266 1.53 -10.26 -8.37
N GLN A 267 2.18 -9.15 -8.64
CA GLN A 267 1.52 -7.85 -8.73
C GLN A 267 0.52 -7.80 -9.90
N LEU A 268 0.95 -8.21 -11.09
CA LEU A 268 0.09 -8.25 -12.28
C LEU A 268 -1.06 -9.23 -12.12
N TYR A 269 -0.82 -10.40 -11.53
CA TYR A 269 -1.85 -11.39 -11.23
C TYR A 269 -2.92 -10.82 -10.28
N THR A 270 -2.49 -10.15 -9.22
CA THR A 270 -3.40 -9.51 -8.27
C THR A 270 -4.26 -8.46 -8.96
N PHE A 271 -3.66 -7.55 -9.74
CA PHE A 271 -4.43 -6.54 -10.46
C PHE A 271 -5.39 -7.15 -11.48
N ALA A 272 -4.96 -8.17 -12.22
CA ALA A 272 -5.82 -8.84 -13.20
C ALA A 272 -7.06 -9.50 -12.57
N ASN A 273 -6.98 -9.90 -11.31
CA ASN A 273 -8.08 -10.50 -10.55
C ASN A 273 -8.85 -9.51 -9.68
N SER A 274 -8.50 -8.24 -9.72
CA SER A 274 -9.16 -7.19 -8.92
C SER A 274 -10.21 -6.43 -9.72
N ALA A 275 -11.12 -5.76 -9.01
CA ALA A 275 -12.13 -4.90 -9.59
C ALA A 275 -11.54 -3.69 -10.34
N VAL A 276 -10.28 -3.34 -10.10
CA VAL A 276 -9.56 -2.27 -10.83
C VAL A 276 -9.60 -2.49 -12.34
N MET A 277 -9.59 -3.75 -12.80
CA MET A 277 -9.60 -4.07 -14.23
C MET A 277 -11.01 -3.93 -14.85
N ASN A 278 -12.04 -3.86 -14.04
CA ASN A 278 -13.44 -3.76 -14.51
C ASN A 278 -13.93 -2.32 -14.65
N VAL A 279 -13.07 -1.36 -14.26
CA VAL A 279 -13.43 0.06 -14.35
C VAL A 279 -13.10 0.58 -15.73
N SER A 280 -14.13 1.00 -16.47
CA SER A 280 -13.92 1.83 -17.65
C SER A 280 -13.41 3.19 -17.19
N THR A 281 -12.12 3.43 -17.28
CA THR A 281 -11.56 4.77 -17.07
C THR A 281 -12.02 5.66 -18.23
N VAL A 282 -13.12 6.36 -18.04
CA VAL A 282 -13.43 7.50 -18.88
C VAL A 282 -12.46 8.60 -18.49
N ARG A 283 -11.46 8.82 -19.33
CA ARG A 283 -10.57 9.98 -19.16
C ARG A 283 -11.42 11.23 -19.41
N VAL A 284 -11.88 11.84 -18.33
CA VAL A 284 -12.55 13.14 -18.41
C VAL A 284 -11.45 14.18 -18.63
N ASP A 285 -11.32 14.69 -19.86
CA ASP A 285 -10.48 15.87 -20.13
C ASP A 285 -11.12 17.07 -19.42
N THR A 286 -10.63 17.39 -18.24
CA THR A 286 -11.11 18.51 -17.46
C THR A 286 -10.80 19.85 -18.17
N TRP A 287 -11.57 20.90 -17.89
CA TRP A 287 -11.34 22.20 -18.53
C TRP A 287 -9.95 22.77 -18.23
N TRP A 288 -9.39 22.46 -17.05
CA TRP A 288 -8.01 22.88 -16.70
C TRP A 288 -6.94 22.09 -17.43
N ASP A 289 -7.14 20.80 -17.77
CA ASP A 289 -6.22 20.06 -18.66
C ASP A 289 -6.13 20.73 -20.03
N LYS A 290 -7.27 21.16 -20.56
CA LYS A 290 -7.35 21.92 -21.82
C LYS A 290 -6.69 23.27 -21.67
N ALA A 291 -6.94 23.98 -20.56
CA ALA A 291 -6.33 25.27 -20.27
C ALA A 291 -4.81 25.17 -20.09
N LEU A 292 -4.32 24.14 -19.39
CA LEU A 292 -2.88 23.89 -19.22
C LEU A 292 -2.19 23.53 -20.53
N LYS A 293 -2.82 22.70 -21.36
CA LYS A 293 -2.30 22.39 -22.71
C LYS A 293 -2.21 23.67 -23.55
N ALA A 294 -3.26 24.49 -23.55
CA ALA A 294 -3.27 25.76 -24.26
C ALA A 294 -2.20 26.73 -23.73
N ALA A 295 -2.09 26.87 -22.41
CA ALA A 295 -1.07 27.73 -21.79
C ALA A 295 0.36 27.28 -22.13
N ARG A 296 0.65 25.99 -22.10
CA ARG A 296 1.94 25.41 -22.52
C ARG A 296 2.24 25.73 -23.99
N THR A 297 1.26 25.59 -24.87
CA THR A 297 1.42 25.91 -26.29
C THR A 297 1.71 27.41 -26.50
N VAL A 298 0.91 28.28 -25.87
CA VAL A 298 1.09 29.73 -25.94
C VAL A 298 2.47 30.16 -25.40
N SER A 299 2.87 29.63 -24.24
CA SER A 299 4.20 29.89 -23.67
C SER A 299 5.32 29.42 -24.58
N GLY A 300 5.19 28.23 -25.18
CA GLY A 300 6.19 27.73 -26.13
C GLY A 300 6.34 28.60 -27.36
N VAL A 301 5.23 29.04 -27.93
CA VAL A 301 5.23 29.99 -29.10
C VAL A 301 5.82 31.33 -28.69
N ALA A 302 5.40 31.90 -27.56
CA ALA A 302 5.93 33.17 -27.07
C ALA A 302 7.45 33.11 -26.83
N THR A 303 7.93 32.03 -26.21
CA THR A 303 9.38 31.82 -26.03
C THR A 303 10.10 31.73 -27.36
N GLY A 304 9.56 30.98 -28.32
CA GLY A 304 10.14 30.91 -29.67
C GLY A 304 10.24 32.27 -30.36
N VAL A 305 9.18 33.07 -30.28
CA VAL A 305 9.17 34.46 -30.84
C VAL A 305 10.20 35.33 -30.14
N CYS A 306 10.31 35.28 -28.81
CA CYS A 306 11.30 36.04 -28.06
C CYS A 306 12.73 35.66 -28.44
N VAL A 307 13.02 34.37 -28.61
CA VAL A 307 14.34 33.86 -29.03
C VAL A 307 14.66 34.35 -30.45
N LEU A 308 13.71 34.27 -31.36
CA LEU A 308 13.90 34.76 -32.73
C LEU A 308 14.12 36.28 -32.76
N ALA A 309 13.33 37.04 -32.02
CA ALA A 309 13.50 38.47 -31.89
C ALA A 309 14.90 38.84 -31.34
N TRP A 310 15.33 38.15 -30.28
CA TRP A 310 16.66 38.34 -29.69
C TRP A 310 17.77 38.03 -30.71
N LEU A 311 17.67 36.97 -31.49
CA LEU A 311 18.63 36.62 -32.54
C LEU A 311 18.67 37.68 -33.61
N VAL A 312 17.51 38.18 -34.08
CA VAL A 312 17.45 39.25 -35.07
C VAL A 312 18.10 40.54 -34.56
N PHE A 313 17.78 40.96 -33.34
CA PHE A 313 18.39 42.16 -32.73
C PHE A 313 19.89 41.98 -32.49
N SER A 314 20.35 40.79 -32.12
CA SER A 314 21.77 40.48 -31.91
C SER A 314 22.59 40.52 -33.21
N LEU A 315 21.93 40.31 -34.36
CA LEU A 315 22.57 40.32 -35.68
C LEU A 315 22.46 41.69 -36.39
N MET A 316 21.72 42.67 -35.81
CA MET A 316 21.63 44.00 -36.39
C MET A 316 22.93 44.76 -36.17
N PRO A 317 23.47 45.42 -37.21
CA PRO A 317 24.68 46.23 -37.07
C PRO A 317 24.43 47.42 -36.16
N GLU A 318 25.35 47.68 -35.23
CA GLU A 318 25.31 48.90 -34.40
C GLU A 318 25.27 50.14 -35.27
N LYS A 319 24.26 51.01 -35.07
CA LYS A 319 24.24 52.30 -35.68
C LYS A 319 25.44 53.12 -35.15
N LYS A 320 26.39 53.43 -36.02
CA LYS A 320 27.44 54.43 -35.72
C LYS A 320 26.76 55.70 -35.24
N LYS A 321 27.09 56.16 -34.02
CA LYS A 321 26.80 57.54 -33.60
C LYS A 321 27.61 58.47 -34.50
N GLU A 322 26.92 59.28 -35.28
CA GLU A 322 27.55 60.46 -35.88
C GLU A 322 27.87 61.45 -34.74
N GLU A 323 29.14 61.71 -34.53
CA GLU A 323 29.61 62.77 -33.64
C GLU A 323 29.34 64.09 -34.33
N GLU A 324 28.49 64.96 -33.76
CA GLU A 324 28.45 66.37 -33.97
C GLU A 324 29.36 67.11 -32.98
#